data_c7aa9947713967e3c5c87e128244e016
#
_entry.id   c7aa9947713967e3c5c87e128244e016
#
_cell.length_a   1.000
_cell.length_b   1.000
_cell.length_c   1.000
_cell.angle_alpha   90.00
_cell.angle_beta   90.00
_cell.angle_gamma   90.00
#
_symmetry.space_group_name_H-M   'P 1'
#
loop_
_entity.id
_entity.type
_entity.pdbx_description
1 polymer ?
#
loop_
_entity_poly.entity_id
_entity_poly.type
_entity_poly.pdbx_seq_one_letter_code
_entity_poly.pdbx_strand_id
1 'polypeptide(L)'
;MNPKTPVIVGVGQVLNRSKDLEEAVEPILMMLDALDQAEKDSGVRLLSDVSSVRVIRGVWDYGDPAGYIAEKIGCDNAETIGTLFGGNQVQAVLNRSCLEILEGKQDLVVLTGAENGSSSARARKQGVQLASTVIEGTSDEIVGSQKPEHHAYEIARGIKQAIQVYPMYENAIRYARGESMDTHLARGSEL
;
A
#
# COMPACT_ATOMS: atom_id res chain seq x y z
N MET A 1 10.03 29.75 6.54
CA MET A 1 9.82 28.32 6.16
C MET A 1 10.09 28.21 4.67
N ASN A 2 10.74 27.17 4.18
CA ASN A 2 10.91 26.99 2.73
C ASN A 2 9.51 26.83 2.09
N PRO A 3 9.11 27.66 1.10
CA PRO A 3 7.79 27.57 0.47
C PRO A 3 7.54 26.25 -0.26
N LYS A 4 8.59 25.48 -0.54
CA LYS A 4 8.52 24.14 -1.14
C LYS A 4 8.57 23.01 -0.11
N THR A 5 8.42 23.29 1.19
CA THR A 5 8.35 22.22 2.19
C THR A 5 7.11 21.37 1.96
N PRO A 6 7.25 20.04 1.70
CA PRO A 6 6.08 19.17 1.51
C PRO A 6 5.28 19.09 2.80
N VAL A 7 3.97 19.13 2.68
CA VAL A 7 3.01 19.01 3.79
C VAL A 7 1.89 18.04 3.40
N ILE A 8 1.34 17.33 4.35
CA ILE A 8 0.13 16.54 4.15
C ILE A 8 -1.06 17.50 4.27
N VAL A 9 -1.90 17.55 3.23
CA VAL A 9 -3.04 18.46 3.14
C VAL A 9 -4.39 17.77 3.33
N GLY A 10 -4.44 16.44 3.25
CA GLY A 10 -5.64 15.66 3.51
C GLY A 10 -5.32 14.18 3.67
N VAL A 11 -6.08 13.51 4.52
CA VAL A 11 -5.98 12.07 4.76
C VAL A 11 -7.36 11.41 4.70
N GLY A 12 -7.43 10.20 4.14
CA GLY A 12 -8.67 9.44 4.07
C GLY A 12 -8.43 7.96 4.34
N GLN A 13 -9.34 7.34 5.07
CA GLN A 13 -9.29 5.92 5.37
C GLN A 13 -10.68 5.28 5.28
N VAL A 14 -10.77 4.18 4.54
CA VAL A 14 -12.00 3.41 4.35
C VAL A 14 -11.83 2.00 4.88
N LEU A 15 -12.85 1.52 5.56
CA LEU A 15 -12.90 0.15 6.07
C LEU A 15 -14.19 -0.54 5.63
N ASN A 16 -14.08 -1.58 4.82
CA ASN A 16 -15.19 -2.50 4.56
C ASN A 16 -15.08 -3.69 5.53
N ARG A 17 -15.92 -3.69 6.58
CA ARG A 17 -15.93 -4.72 7.63
C ARG A 17 -17.06 -5.75 7.47
N SER A 18 -17.85 -5.65 6.40
CA SER A 18 -18.94 -6.60 6.18
C SER A 18 -18.41 -8.04 6.08
N LYS A 19 -19.19 -8.96 6.65
CA LYS A 19 -18.96 -10.40 6.48
C LYS A 19 -19.73 -10.96 5.29
N ASP A 20 -20.68 -10.18 4.75
CA ASP A 20 -21.40 -10.50 3.54
C ASP A 20 -20.52 -10.28 2.32
N LEU A 21 -20.48 -11.27 1.43
CA LEU A 21 -19.71 -11.17 0.18
C LEU A 21 -20.39 -10.26 -0.86
N GLU A 22 -21.71 -10.09 -0.78
CA GLU A 22 -22.44 -9.18 -1.65
C GLU A 22 -22.12 -7.71 -1.35
N GLU A 23 -21.71 -7.41 -0.12
CA GLU A 23 -21.28 -6.09 0.34
C GLU A 23 -19.75 -5.89 0.25
N ALA A 24 -19.03 -6.87 -0.29
CA ALA A 24 -17.57 -6.77 -0.43
C ALA A 24 -17.21 -5.72 -1.47
N VAL A 25 -16.42 -4.73 -1.06
CA VAL A 25 -15.92 -3.66 -1.94
C VAL A 25 -14.56 -4.05 -2.49
N GLU A 26 -14.38 -3.86 -3.78
CA GLU A 26 -13.09 -4.09 -4.43
C GLU A 26 -12.06 -2.99 -4.09
N PRO A 27 -10.75 -3.30 -4.11
CA PRO A 27 -9.71 -2.36 -3.73
C PRO A 27 -9.73 -1.02 -4.47
N ILE A 28 -9.96 -1.02 -5.78
CA ILE A 28 -9.94 0.22 -6.57
C ILE A 28 -11.04 1.21 -6.15
N LEU A 29 -12.22 0.71 -5.79
CA LEU A 29 -13.31 1.56 -5.27
C LEU A 29 -12.99 2.08 -3.87
N MET A 30 -12.38 1.25 -3.01
CA MET A 30 -11.92 1.71 -1.69
C MET A 30 -10.84 2.79 -1.80
N MET A 31 -9.96 2.73 -2.81
CA MET A 31 -8.98 3.79 -3.08
C MET A 31 -9.65 5.10 -3.45
N LEU A 32 -10.65 5.07 -4.34
CA LEU A 32 -11.41 6.25 -4.72
C LEU A 32 -12.18 6.85 -3.54
N ASP A 33 -12.84 6.02 -2.74
CA ASP A 33 -13.55 6.48 -1.53
C ASP A 33 -12.58 7.11 -0.51
N ALA A 34 -11.38 6.55 -0.36
CA ALA A 34 -10.35 7.12 0.52
C ALA A 34 -9.86 8.48 0.01
N LEU A 35 -9.70 8.64 -1.31
CA LEU A 35 -9.32 9.94 -1.91
C LEU A 35 -10.42 10.99 -1.73
N ASP A 36 -11.70 10.62 -1.91
CA ASP A 36 -12.84 11.52 -1.62
C ASP A 36 -12.86 11.98 -0.15
N GLN A 37 -12.54 11.08 0.79
CA GLN A 37 -12.40 11.45 2.20
C GLN A 37 -11.19 12.36 2.45
N ALA A 38 -10.06 12.12 1.78
CA ALA A 38 -8.88 12.97 1.89
C ALA A 38 -9.15 14.39 1.35
N GLU A 39 -9.90 14.50 0.26
CA GLU A 39 -10.34 15.81 -0.26
C GLU A 39 -11.25 16.53 0.74
N LYS A 40 -12.22 15.83 1.34
CA LYS A 40 -13.08 16.39 2.39
C LYS A 40 -12.30 16.84 3.62
N ASP A 41 -11.29 16.06 4.04
CA ASP A 41 -10.41 16.39 5.16
C ASP A 41 -9.59 17.66 4.87
N SER A 42 -9.14 17.84 3.64
CA SER A 42 -8.42 19.06 3.22
C SER A 42 -9.28 20.35 3.29
N GLY A 43 -10.59 20.22 3.22
CA GLY A 43 -11.55 21.33 3.21
C GLY A 43 -11.64 22.10 1.89
N VAL A 44 -10.90 21.67 0.85
CA VAL A 44 -10.89 22.29 -0.49
C VAL A 44 -10.88 21.23 -1.57
N ARG A 45 -11.37 21.57 -2.76
CA ARG A 45 -11.30 20.68 -3.91
C ARG A 45 -9.89 20.70 -4.48
N LEU A 46 -9.22 19.56 -4.49
CA LEU A 46 -7.82 19.42 -4.91
C LEU A 46 -7.61 18.28 -5.91
N LEU A 47 -8.48 17.29 -5.96
CA LEU A 47 -8.23 16.07 -6.71
C LEU A 47 -8.06 16.31 -8.22
N SER A 48 -8.77 17.27 -8.79
CA SER A 48 -8.62 17.66 -10.21
C SER A 48 -7.30 18.38 -10.53
N ASP A 49 -6.61 18.90 -9.51
CA ASP A 49 -5.35 19.65 -9.65
C ASP A 49 -4.11 18.78 -9.36
N VAL A 50 -4.32 17.48 -9.12
CA VAL A 50 -3.24 16.54 -8.82
C VAL A 50 -2.30 16.40 -10.00
N SER A 51 -0.99 16.57 -9.74
CA SER A 51 0.07 16.45 -10.75
C SER A 51 0.65 15.02 -10.85
N SER A 52 0.48 14.19 -9.81
CA SER A 52 0.90 12.78 -9.85
C SER A 52 0.01 11.89 -9.01
N VAL A 53 -0.46 10.78 -9.58
CA VAL A 53 -1.24 9.73 -8.91
C VAL A 53 -0.36 8.51 -8.67
N ARG A 54 -0.21 8.11 -7.41
CA ARG A 54 0.68 7.03 -6.98
C ARG A 54 -0.09 5.94 -6.27
N VAL A 55 -0.03 4.72 -6.79
CA VAL A 55 -0.74 3.56 -6.24
C VAL A 55 0.22 2.53 -5.70
N ILE A 56 0.07 2.21 -4.43
CA ILE A 56 0.83 1.13 -3.78
C ILE A 56 0.20 -0.21 -4.15
N ARG A 57 1.00 -1.08 -4.72
CA ARG A 57 0.60 -2.43 -5.15
C ARG A 57 0.09 -3.26 -3.98
N GLY A 58 -1.11 -3.80 -4.16
CA GLY A 58 -1.72 -4.82 -3.30
C GLY A 58 -1.77 -6.20 -3.95
N VAL A 59 -2.45 -7.14 -3.29
CA VAL A 59 -2.70 -8.51 -3.80
C VAL A 59 -3.96 -8.51 -4.69
N TRP A 60 -3.91 -7.78 -5.77
CA TRP A 60 -4.95 -7.66 -6.80
C TRP A 60 -4.28 -7.57 -8.17
N ASP A 61 -5.05 -7.70 -9.23
CA ASP A 61 -4.53 -7.81 -10.59
C ASP A 61 -5.08 -6.70 -11.50
N TYR A 62 -4.91 -5.44 -11.06
CA TYR A 62 -5.17 -4.28 -11.92
C TYR A 62 -3.92 -3.96 -12.75
N GLY A 63 -4.10 -3.64 -14.03
CA GLY A 63 -3.01 -3.24 -14.93
C GLY A 63 -2.48 -1.84 -14.59
N ASP A 64 -3.28 -0.80 -14.83
CA ASP A 64 -2.96 0.59 -14.51
C ASP A 64 -3.97 1.23 -13.56
N PRO A 65 -3.92 0.91 -12.27
CA PRO A 65 -4.83 1.49 -11.29
C PRO A 65 -4.60 2.98 -11.08
N ALA A 66 -3.39 3.50 -11.30
CA ALA A 66 -3.11 4.93 -11.15
C ALA A 66 -3.76 5.74 -12.28
N GLY A 67 -3.68 5.29 -13.53
CA GLY A 67 -4.37 5.89 -14.67
C GLY A 67 -5.89 5.84 -14.50
N TYR A 68 -6.43 4.71 -14.06
CA TYR A 68 -7.86 4.58 -13.77
C TYR A 68 -8.31 5.60 -12.70
N ILE A 69 -7.56 5.75 -11.62
CA ILE A 69 -7.86 6.75 -10.58
C ILE A 69 -7.75 8.16 -11.13
N ALA A 70 -6.69 8.48 -11.89
CA ALA A 70 -6.50 9.80 -12.51
C ALA A 70 -7.72 10.21 -13.34
N GLU A 71 -8.22 9.30 -14.20
CA GLU A 71 -9.47 9.50 -14.96
C GLU A 71 -10.66 9.80 -14.04
N LYS A 72 -10.85 9.00 -12.99
CA LYS A 72 -12.02 9.12 -12.09
C LYS A 72 -12.01 10.38 -11.23
N ILE A 73 -10.85 10.91 -10.88
CA ILE A 73 -10.74 12.16 -10.10
C ILE A 73 -10.56 13.41 -10.99
N GLY A 74 -10.52 13.23 -12.33
CA GLY A 74 -10.50 14.32 -13.30
C GLY A 74 -9.11 14.97 -13.48
N CYS A 75 -8.02 14.23 -13.31
CA CYS A 75 -6.65 14.69 -13.54
C CYS A 75 -5.92 13.84 -14.61
N ASP A 76 -6.52 13.71 -15.79
CA ASP A 76 -6.07 12.82 -16.88
C ASP A 76 -4.62 13.07 -17.35
N ASN A 77 -4.05 14.24 -17.07
CA ASN A 77 -2.66 14.59 -17.40
C ASN A 77 -1.68 14.36 -16.24
N ALA A 78 -2.13 13.82 -15.12
CA ALA A 78 -1.25 13.52 -14.00
C ALA A 78 -0.29 12.39 -14.35
N GLU A 79 0.97 12.50 -13.89
CA GLU A 79 1.92 11.40 -13.92
C GLU A 79 1.37 10.20 -13.12
N THR A 80 1.41 9.00 -13.69
CA THR A 80 0.93 7.79 -13.04
C THR A 80 2.07 6.92 -12.57
N ILE A 81 2.07 6.56 -11.28
CA ILE A 81 3.09 5.72 -10.68
C ILE A 81 2.46 4.54 -9.95
N GLY A 82 2.83 3.34 -10.37
CA GLY A 82 2.58 2.10 -9.65
C GLY A 82 3.78 1.65 -8.82
N THR A 83 3.61 0.66 -7.96
CA THR A 83 4.73 0.02 -7.28
C THR A 83 4.75 -1.49 -7.54
N LEU A 84 5.92 -2.10 -7.38
CA LEU A 84 5.98 -3.54 -7.15
C LEU A 84 5.47 -3.87 -5.74
N PHE A 85 5.17 -5.14 -5.51
CA PHE A 85 4.75 -5.60 -4.19
C PHE A 85 5.89 -5.50 -3.19
N GLY A 86 5.63 -4.95 -2.00
CA GLY A 86 6.62 -4.82 -0.93
C GLY A 86 6.20 -3.87 0.18
N GLY A 87 6.37 -4.28 1.43
CA GLY A 87 5.97 -3.50 2.61
C GLY A 87 6.72 -2.17 2.78
N ASN A 88 7.86 -2.00 2.12
CA ASN A 88 8.65 -0.77 2.12
C ASN A 88 8.16 0.28 1.10
N GLN A 89 7.27 -0.08 0.18
CA GLN A 89 6.90 0.78 -0.95
C GLN A 89 6.18 2.05 -0.51
N VAL A 90 5.33 1.99 0.50
CA VAL A 90 4.62 3.17 1.03
C VAL A 90 5.63 4.25 1.41
N GLN A 91 6.63 3.89 2.24
CA GLN A 91 7.62 4.85 2.70
C GLN A 91 8.54 5.33 1.56
N ALA A 92 8.92 4.44 0.65
CA ALA A 92 9.77 4.78 -0.49
C ALA A 92 9.07 5.81 -1.40
N VAL A 93 7.81 5.59 -1.74
CA VAL A 93 7.03 6.50 -2.60
C VAL A 93 6.72 7.80 -1.88
N LEU A 94 6.42 7.78 -0.56
CA LEU A 94 6.25 8.99 0.22
C LEU A 94 7.52 9.86 0.24
N ASN A 95 8.67 9.26 0.52
CA ASN A 95 9.96 9.96 0.50
C ASN A 95 10.25 10.58 -0.87
N ARG A 96 10.00 9.82 -1.94
CA ARG A 96 10.15 10.30 -3.30
C ARG A 96 9.23 11.50 -3.57
N SER A 97 7.95 11.42 -3.19
CA SER A 97 7.00 12.52 -3.32
C SER A 97 7.49 13.79 -2.62
N CYS A 98 8.00 13.65 -1.41
CA CYS A 98 8.56 14.78 -0.66
C CYS A 98 9.76 15.41 -1.36
N LEU A 99 10.66 14.60 -1.90
CA LEU A 99 11.84 15.10 -2.64
C LEU A 99 11.44 15.83 -3.93
N GLU A 100 10.50 15.27 -4.69
CA GLU A 100 10.04 15.85 -5.94
C GLU A 100 9.30 17.19 -5.73
N ILE A 101 8.53 17.31 -4.64
CA ILE A 101 7.91 18.59 -4.24
C ILE A 101 8.99 19.61 -3.84
N LEU A 102 9.99 19.22 -3.04
CA LEU A 102 11.11 20.08 -2.67
C LEU A 102 11.89 20.59 -3.87
N GLU A 103 12.06 19.75 -4.88
CA GLU A 103 12.74 20.08 -6.15
C GLU A 103 11.85 20.89 -7.11
N GLY A 104 10.56 21.00 -6.82
CA GLY A 104 9.56 21.67 -7.67
C GLY A 104 9.24 20.92 -8.95
N LYS A 105 9.36 19.59 -8.92
CA LYS A 105 8.94 18.69 -9.99
C LYS A 105 7.45 18.33 -9.90
N GLN A 106 6.93 18.32 -8.69
CA GLN A 106 5.53 18.05 -8.39
C GLN A 106 4.99 19.13 -7.46
N ASP A 107 3.72 19.48 -7.63
CA ASP A 107 3.03 20.48 -6.79
C ASP A 107 2.04 19.79 -5.83
N LEU A 108 1.26 18.84 -6.34
CA LEU A 108 0.27 18.10 -5.58
C LEU A 108 0.29 16.62 -5.98
N VAL A 109 0.52 15.76 -5.01
CA VAL A 109 0.63 14.30 -5.21
C VAL A 109 -0.42 13.59 -4.38
N VAL A 110 -1.16 12.66 -4.97
CA VAL A 110 -1.94 11.69 -4.21
C VAL A 110 -1.20 10.36 -4.11
N LEU A 111 -1.29 9.75 -2.92
CA LEU A 111 -0.76 8.44 -2.62
C LEU A 111 -1.89 7.59 -2.04
N THR A 112 -2.22 6.48 -2.68
CA THR A 112 -3.31 5.61 -2.25
C THR A 112 -2.96 4.13 -2.41
N GLY A 113 -3.74 3.29 -1.77
CA GLY A 113 -3.64 1.84 -1.86
C GLY A 113 -4.71 1.19 -1.00
N ALA A 114 -5.18 0.02 -1.40
CA ALA A 114 -6.19 -0.73 -0.66
C ALA A 114 -6.03 -2.24 -0.84
N GLU A 115 -6.62 -2.97 0.10
CA GLU A 115 -6.68 -4.42 0.13
C GLU A 115 -8.06 -4.91 0.60
N ASN A 116 -8.52 -6.00 0.02
CA ASN A 116 -9.72 -6.71 0.46
C ASN A 116 -9.45 -8.18 0.83
N GLY A 117 -8.26 -8.49 1.31
CA GLY A 117 -7.77 -9.84 1.56
C GLY A 117 -8.70 -10.71 2.41
N SER A 118 -9.40 -10.13 3.41
CA SER A 118 -10.37 -10.84 4.23
C SER A 118 -11.60 -11.32 3.42
N SER A 119 -12.16 -10.45 2.57
CA SER A 119 -13.27 -10.79 1.69
C SER A 119 -12.85 -11.81 0.63
N SER A 120 -11.68 -11.61 0.02
CA SER A 120 -11.09 -12.54 -0.95
C SER A 120 -10.84 -13.94 -0.35
N ALA A 121 -10.38 -14.01 0.90
CA ALA A 121 -10.18 -15.31 1.58
C ALA A 121 -11.51 -16.02 1.86
N ARG A 122 -12.56 -15.28 2.27
CA ARG A 122 -13.90 -15.84 2.46
C ARG A 122 -14.51 -16.34 1.15
N ALA A 123 -14.44 -15.52 0.11
CA ALA A 123 -14.94 -15.86 -1.22
C ALA A 123 -14.30 -17.15 -1.76
N ARG A 124 -12.97 -17.27 -1.63
CA ARG A 124 -12.24 -18.49 -2.01
C ARG A 124 -12.73 -19.72 -1.25
N LYS A 125 -12.99 -19.59 0.06
CA LYS A 125 -13.52 -20.71 0.88
C LYS A 125 -14.93 -21.13 0.46
N GLN A 126 -15.72 -20.20 -0.05
CA GLN A 126 -17.10 -20.45 -0.49
C GLN A 126 -17.21 -20.80 -1.98
N GLY A 127 -16.09 -20.77 -2.72
CA GLY A 127 -16.10 -20.96 -4.17
C GLY A 127 -16.79 -19.84 -4.95
N VAL A 128 -16.88 -18.63 -4.37
CA VAL A 128 -17.49 -17.46 -4.98
C VAL A 128 -16.39 -16.57 -5.56
N GLN A 129 -16.66 -15.99 -6.72
CA GLN A 129 -15.80 -14.96 -7.32
C GLN A 129 -16.34 -13.58 -6.97
N LEU A 130 -15.51 -12.73 -6.38
CA LEU A 130 -15.86 -11.33 -6.15
C LEU A 130 -15.83 -10.55 -7.44
N ALA A 131 -16.66 -9.51 -7.52
CA ALA A 131 -16.57 -8.53 -8.60
C ALA A 131 -15.19 -7.85 -8.59
N SER A 132 -14.63 -7.63 -9.77
CA SER A 132 -13.39 -6.92 -9.97
C SER A 132 -13.45 -6.15 -11.27
N THR A 133 -13.16 -4.87 -11.22
CA THR A 133 -13.05 -4.02 -12.41
C THR A 133 -11.86 -4.48 -13.26
N VAL A 134 -12.08 -4.65 -14.55
CA VAL A 134 -10.98 -4.91 -15.49
C VAL A 134 -10.29 -3.59 -15.79
N ILE A 135 -9.03 -3.45 -15.38
CA ILE A 135 -8.20 -2.28 -15.63
C ILE A 135 -6.98 -2.77 -16.41
N GLU A 136 -6.91 -2.37 -17.68
CA GLU A 136 -5.79 -2.69 -18.56
C GLU A 136 -4.72 -1.58 -18.49
N GLY A 137 -3.61 -1.81 -19.18
CA GLY A 137 -2.54 -0.82 -19.30
C GLY A 137 -1.43 -0.99 -18.26
N THR A 138 -0.62 0.05 -18.16
CA THR A 138 0.52 0.12 -17.24
C THR A 138 0.78 1.59 -16.93
N SER A 139 1.00 1.92 -15.66
CA SER A 139 1.38 3.26 -15.23
C SER A 139 2.68 3.73 -15.93
N ASP A 140 2.87 5.05 -16.03
CA ASP A 140 4.06 5.65 -16.66
C ASP A 140 5.35 5.15 -16.03
N GLU A 141 5.32 4.86 -14.73
CA GLU A 141 6.45 4.29 -14.01
C GLU A 141 6.00 3.24 -12.98
N ILE A 142 6.82 2.20 -12.81
CA ILE A 142 6.68 1.20 -11.74
C ILE A 142 7.89 1.27 -10.82
N VAL A 143 7.68 1.71 -9.58
CA VAL A 143 8.71 1.82 -8.55
C VAL A 143 8.90 0.49 -7.82
N GLY A 144 10.14 0.13 -7.58
CA GLY A 144 10.51 -1.06 -6.82
C GLY A 144 11.59 -1.89 -7.49
N SER A 145 11.96 -2.98 -6.84
CA SER A 145 12.99 -3.91 -7.35
C SER A 145 12.40 -5.31 -7.51
N GLN A 146 12.60 -5.91 -8.67
CA GLN A 146 12.21 -7.30 -8.94
C GLN A 146 13.17 -8.34 -8.31
N LYS A 147 14.02 -7.91 -7.40
CA LYS A 147 14.89 -8.86 -6.69
C LYS A 147 14.03 -9.85 -5.90
N PRO A 148 14.36 -11.16 -5.96
CA PRO A 148 13.66 -12.14 -5.15
C PRO A 148 13.84 -11.81 -3.66
N GLU A 149 12.76 -11.90 -2.89
CA GLU A 149 12.78 -11.64 -1.44
C GLU A 149 13.61 -12.67 -0.66
N HIS A 150 13.81 -13.84 -1.25
CA HIS A 150 14.50 -14.97 -0.63
C HIS A 150 15.56 -15.55 -1.55
N HIS A 151 16.70 -15.89 -0.96
CA HIS A 151 17.75 -16.61 -1.68
C HIS A 151 17.39 -18.10 -1.86
N ALA A 152 17.89 -18.75 -2.91
CA ALA A 152 17.61 -20.15 -3.17
C ALA A 152 17.96 -21.10 -1.99
N TYR A 153 19.01 -20.79 -1.24
CA TYR A 153 19.39 -21.54 -0.04
C TYR A 153 18.39 -21.40 1.13
N GLU A 154 17.76 -20.24 1.27
CA GLU A 154 16.72 -20.01 2.26
C GLU A 154 15.47 -20.81 1.91
N ILE A 155 15.06 -20.73 0.63
CA ILE A 155 13.92 -21.49 0.11
C ILE A 155 14.12 -23.00 0.29
N ALA A 156 15.32 -23.52 -0.02
CA ALA A 156 15.65 -24.95 0.15
C ALA A 156 15.58 -25.42 1.62
N ARG A 157 15.71 -24.53 2.57
CA ARG A 157 15.57 -24.78 4.02
C ARG A 157 14.18 -24.48 4.57
N GLY A 158 13.23 -24.15 3.72
CA GLY A 158 11.86 -23.85 4.13
C GLY A 158 11.68 -22.44 4.71
N ILE A 159 12.69 -21.57 4.60
CA ILE A 159 12.63 -20.17 5.07
C ILE A 159 12.04 -19.33 3.92
N LYS A 160 10.73 -19.07 4.01
CA LYS A 160 9.97 -18.40 2.92
C LYS A 160 9.01 -17.33 3.42
N GLN A 161 8.67 -17.32 4.69
CA GLN A 161 7.63 -16.47 5.24
C GLN A 161 8.08 -15.84 6.55
N ALA A 162 7.43 -14.75 6.93
CA ALA A 162 7.68 -14.03 8.17
C ALA A 162 7.66 -14.94 9.40
N ILE A 163 6.71 -15.88 9.47
CA ILE A 163 6.59 -16.83 10.58
C ILE A 163 7.81 -17.73 10.77
N GLN A 164 8.64 -17.89 9.74
CA GLN A 164 9.90 -18.67 9.84
C GLN A 164 11.10 -17.76 10.13
N VAL A 165 11.05 -16.50 9.67
CA VAL A 165 12.16 -15.55 9.77
C VAL A 165 12.17 -14.81 11.10
N TYR A 166 11.04 -14.26 11.55
CA TYR A 166 10.98 -13.47 12.77
C TYR A 166 11.39 -14.23 14.04
N PRO A 167 11.04 -15.52 14.22
CA PRO A 167 11.54 -16.28 15.37
C PRO A 167 13.07 -16.39 15.44
N MET A 168 13.77 -16.32 14.30
CA MET A 168 15.24 -16.31 14.31
C MET A 168 15.77 -14.97 14.86
N TYR A 169 15.15 -13.85 14.45
CA TYR A 169 15.49 -12.53 15.01
C TYR A 169 15.17 -12.45 16.50
N GLU A 170 14.00 -12.93 16.92
CA GLU A 170 13.60 -12.96 18.32
C GLU A 170 14.57 -13.79 19.17
N ASN A 171 15.02 -14.94 18.67
CA ASN A 171 16.05 -15.73 19.37
C ASN A 171 17.41 -15.01 19.50
N ALA A 172 17.81 -14.29 18.46
CA ALA A 172 19.04 -13.49 18.49
C ALA A 172 18.93 -12.35 19.51
N ILE A 173 17.80 -11.65 19.53
CA ILE A 173 17.50 -10.58 20.50
C ILE A 173 17.50 -11.14 21.93
N ARG A 174 16.80 -12.26 22.15
CA ARG A 174 16.76 -12.95 23.44
C ARG A 174 18.15 -13.29 23.94
N TYR A 175 18.98 -13.87 23.08
CA TYR A 175 20.35 -14.22 23.40
C TYR A 175 21.21 -12.99 23.78
N ALA A 176 21.14 -11.95 22.94
CA ALA A 176 21.88 -10.70 23.18
C ALA A 176 21.48 -10.01 24.48
N ARG A 177 20.23 -10.17 24.92
CA ARG A 177 19.72 -9.62 26.19
C ARG A 177 19.97 -10.54 27.41
N GLY A 178 20.43 -11.77 27.21
CA GLY A 178 20.61 -12.75 28.28
C GLY A 178 19.29 -13.22 28.91
N GLU A 179 18.18 -13.11 28.17
CA GLU A 179 16.83 -13.46 28.67
C GLU A 179 16.59 -14.98 28.61
N SER A 180 15.89 -15.52 29.60
CA SER A 180 15.29 -16.84 29.49
C SER A 180 14.14 -16.83 28.45
N MET A 181 13.68 -18.00 28.00
CA MET A 181 12.54 -18.07 27.09
C MET A 181 11.28 -17.47 27.73
N ASP A 182 11.01 -17.77 28.99
CA ASP A 182 9.83 -17.29 29.70
C ASP A 182 9.86 -15.76 29.86
N THR A 183 11.00 -15.20 30.22
CA THR A 183 11.19 -13.75 30.32
C THR A 183 11.00 -13.07 28.96
N HIS A 184 11.53 -13.66 27.90
CA HIS A 184 11.39 -13.14 26.54
C HIS A 184 9.94 -13.16 26.05
N LEU A 185 9.22 -14.27 26.28
CA LEU A 185 7.81 -14.39 25.91
C LEU A 185 6.92 -13.41 26.70
N ALA A 186 7.17 -13.26 28.01
CA ALA A 186 6.46 -12.29 28.84
C ALA A 186 6.64 -10.86 28.30
N ARG A 187 7.87 -10.45 28.05
CA ARG A 187 8.17 -9.14 27.46
C ARG A 187 7.52 -8.93 26.09
N GLY A 188 7.55 -9.94 25.21
CA GLY A 188 6.93 -9.86 23.88
C GLY A 188 5.40 -9.78 23.93
N SER A 189 4.77 -10.24 25.01
CA SER A 189 3.31 -10.13 25.20
C SER A 189 2.86 -8.77 25.76
N GLU A 190 3.77 -7.95 26.24
CA GLU A 190 3.53 -6.60 26.78
C GLU A 190 3.65 -5.51 25.69
N LEU A 191 4.18 -5.85 24.49
CA LEU A 191 4.33 -4.95 23.34
C LEU A 191 3.10 -5.00 22.44
#